data_694abab147145d5d5c9d00394a6ec81c
#
_entry.id   694abab147145d5d5c9d00394a6ec81c
#
_cell.length_a   1.000
_cell.length_b   1.000
_cell.length_c   1.000
_cell.angle_alpha   90.00
_cell.angle_beta   90.00
_cell.angle_gamma   90.00
#
_symmetry.space_group_name_H-M   'P 1'
#
loop_
_entity.id
_entity.type
_entity.pdbx_description
1 polymer ?
#
loop_
_entity_poly.entity_id
_entity_poly.type
_entity_poly.pdbx_seq_one_letter_code
_entity_poly.pdbx_strand_id
1 'polypeptide(L)'
;VAANMTAVTGRRMVETMARRGGLGVLPQDIPVQVIREVTHWVKQRHPVMETPLKVTPSHTVLDVLHLLDKRNHEAVCVVDEDRRLAGVVTQADGDGVDRFSSVGAVMRMPQVQLAAEEFEDESSRAEALQRAFETMDAAGSDYAPVTSADGLLTGVLTRKGALRSTIYTPNTDAEGQLK
;
A
#
# COMPACT_ATOMS: atom_id res chain seq x y z
N VAL A 1 -8.16 17.29 8.42
CA VAL A 1 -9.41 16.52 8.45
C VAL A 1 -9.91 16.35 7.01
N ALA A 2 -10.25 15.10 6.62
CA ALA A 2 -10.95 14.87 5.35
C ALA A 2 -12.47 15.05 5.58
N ALA A 3 -13.10 15.89 4.74
CA ALA A 3 -14.52 16.20 4.86
C ALA A 3 -15.41 14.99 4.50
N ASN A 4 -16.62 14.97 5.04
CA ASN A 4 -17.63 13.92 4.87
C ASN A 4 -18.31 13.92 3.48
N MET A 5 -17.53 13.95 2.43
CA MET A 5 -18.04 13.96 1.05
C MET A 5 -18.06 12.55 0.46
N THR A 6 -19.21 12.07 0.01
CA THR A 6 -19.43 10.71 -0.50
C THR A 6 -18.48 10.33 -1.63
N ALA A 7 -18.17 11.25 -2.53
CA ALA A 7 -17.24 11.01 -3.63
C ALA A 7 -15.75 11.08 -3.24
N VAL A 8 -15.41 11.56 -2.04
CA VAL A 8 -14.03 11.83 -1.62
C VAL A 8 -13.59 10.96 -0.46
N THR A 9 -14.39 10.89 0.62
CA THR A 9 -13.98 10.26 1.87
C THR A 9 -14.47 8.81 1.96
N GLY A 10 -13.83 7.94 1.21
CA GLY A 10 -13.97 6.51 1.32
C GLY A 10 -12.87 5.88 2.17
N ARG A 11 -12.92 4.56 2.35
CA ARG A 11 -11.99 3.77 3.21
C ARG A 11 -10.51 4.10 3.00
N ARG A 12 -10.08 4.31 1.74
CA ARG A 12 -8.68 4.60 1.43
C ARG A 12 -8.26 6.02 1.78
N MET A 13 -9.18 6.99 1.66
CA MET A 13 -8.89 8.35 2.10
C MET A 13 -8.75 8.40 3.62
N VAL A 14 -9.65 7.73 4.36
CA VAL A 14 -9.57 7.63 5.82
C VAL A 14 -8.25 6.97 6.26
N GLU A 15 -7.89 5.84 5.67
CA GLU A 15 -6.62 5.15 5.89
C GLU A 15 -5.42 6.08 5.67
N THR A 16 -5.39 6.78 4.54
CA THR A 16 -4.29 7.69 4.19
C THR A 16 -4.21 8.87 5.16
N MET A 17 -5.35 9.42 5.55
CA MET A 17 -5.41 10.53 6.50
C MET A 17 -4.93 10.10 7.89
N ALA A 18 -5.37 8.93 8.36
CA ALA A 18 -4.95 8.39 9.66
C ALA A 18 -3.44 8.14 9.72
N ARG A 19 -2.84 7.57 8.67
CA ARG A 19 -1.37 7.40 8.58
C ARG A 19 -0.59 8.71 8.62
N ARG A 20 -1.22 9.83 8.26
CA ARG A 20 -0.61 11.17 8.26
C ARG A 20 -1.03 12.03 9.45
N GLY A 21 -1.46 11.40 10.54
CA GLY A 21 -1.88 12.09 11.77
C GLY A 21 -3.19 12.84 11.64
N GLY A 22 -3.93 12.63 10.55
CA GLY A 22 -5.20 13.28 10.31
C GLY A 22 -6.40 12.45 10.76
N LEU A 23 -7.58 12.94 10.44
CA LEU A 23 -8.87 12.30 10.72
C LEU A 23 -9.74 12.34 9.47
N GLY A 24 -10.35 11.20 9.12
CA GLY A 24 -11.37 11.12 8.08
C GLY A 24 -12.77 11.07 8.68
N VAL A 25 -13.69 11.87 8.15
CA VAL A 25 -15.11 11.84 8.54
C VAL A 25 -15.89 11.14 7.44
N LEU A 26 -16.44 9.97 7.74
CA LEU A 26 -17.26 9.22 6.78
C LEU A 26 -18.59 9.96 6.50
N PRO A 27 -19.12 9.87 5.27
CA PRO A 27 -20.40 10.45 4.92
C PRO A 27 -21.54 9.86 5.77
N GLN A 28 -22.48 10.70 6.16
CA GLN A 28 -23.64 10.30 6.99
C GLN A 28 -24.75 9.61 6.18
N ASP A 29 -24.73 9.76 4.86
CA ASP A 29 -25.72 9.25 3.91
C ASP A 29 -25.45 7.80 3.46
N ILE A 30 -24.40 7.16 3.99
CA ILE A 30 -24.10 5.76 3.72
C ILE A 30 -24.68 4.84 4.80
N PRO A 31 -25.04 3.58 4.47
CA PRO A 31 -25.58 2.65 5.45
C PRO A 31 -24.61 2.38 6.61
N VAL A 32 -25.14 2.22 7.83
CA VAL A 32 -24.36 1.92 9.04
C VAL A 32 -23.49 0.67 8.88
N GLN A 33 -23.97 -0.32 8.13
CA GLN A 33 -23.20 -1.52 7.83
C GLN A 33 -21.91 -1.18 7.06
N VAL A 34 -21.99 -0.30 6.07
CA VAL A 34 -20.82 0.16 5.29
C VAL A 34 -19.86 0.96 6.19
N ILE A 35 -20.37 1.79 7.10
CA ILE A 35 -19.54 2.50 8.07
C ILE A 35 -18.76 1.52 8.94
N ARG A 36 -19.42 0.47 9.45
CA ARG A 36 -18.77 -0.59 10.24
C ARG A 36 -17.67 -1.31 9.45
N GLU A 37 -17.95 -1.70 8.22
CA GLU A 37 -16.99 -2.37 7.35
C GLU A 37 -15.77 -1.48 7.05
N VAL A 38 -15.99 -0.22 6.76
CA VAL A 38 -14.90 0.73 6.52
C VAL A 38 -14.06 0.94 7.77
N THR A 39 -14.68 1.14 8.93
CA THR A 39 -13.99 1.34 10.21
C THR A 39 -13.16 0.10 10.57
N HIS A 40 -13.78 -1.09 10.49
CA HIS A 40 -13.08 -2.34 10.76
C HIS A 40 -11.90 -2.54 9.80
N TRP A 41 -12.11 -2.27 8.53
CA TRP A 41 -11.07 -2.38 7.51
C TRP A 41 -9.89 -1.43 7.79
N VAL A 42 -10.15 -0.17 8.18
CA VAL A 42 -9.10 0.83 8.49
C VAL A 42 -8.30 0.41 9.72
N LYS A 43 -8.98 -0.04 10.77
CA LYS A 43 -8.33 -0.48 12.02
C LYS A 43 -7.40 -1.68 11.85
N GLN A 44 -7.63 -2.50 10.84
CA GLN A 44 -6.75 -3.62 10.48
C GLN A 44 -5.53 -3.21 9.65
N ARG A 45 -5.39 -1.95 9.28
CA ARG A 45 -4.27 -1.49 8.45
C ARG A 45 -3.07 -1.12 9.31
N HIS A 46 -1.89 -1.45 8.78
CA HIS A 46 -0.65 -1.09 9.44
C HIS A 46 -0.47 0.44 9.47
N PRO A 47 0.05 1.02 10.56
CA PRO A 47 0.18 2.49 10.70
C PRO A 47 1.06 3.16 9.64
N VAL A 48 2.10 2.49 9.14
CA VAL A 48 3.03 3.08 8.17
C VAL A 48 3.04 2.40 6.80
N MET A 49 2.86 1.07 6.74
CA MET A 49 2.81 0.34 5.48
C MET A 49 1.50 0.63 4.73
N GLU A 50 1.60 0.98 3.45
CA GLU A 50 0.44 1.22 2.60
C GLU A 50 -0.19 -0.10 2.15
N THR A 51 -1.50 -0.07 1.90
CA THR A 51 -2.22 -1.25 1.39
C THR A 51 -1.87 -1.48 -0.08
N PRO A 52 -1.26 -2.63 -0.45
CA PRO A 52 -0.82 -2.90 -1.80
C PRO A 52 -1.98 -3.02 -2.79
N LEU A 53 -1.75 -2.65 -4.03
CA LEU A 53 -2.53 -3.13 -5.16
C LEU A 53 -2.04 -4.54 -5.50
N LYS A 54 -2.96 -5.48 -5.69
CA LYS A 54 -2.63 -6.90 -5.90
C LYS A 54 -3.32 -7.42 -7.16
N VAL A 55 -2.58 -8.21 -7.92
CA VAL A 55 -3.08 -9.02 -9.03
C VAL A 55 -2.44 -10.41 -8.96
N THR A 56 -2.98 -11.36 -9.71
CA THR A 56 -2.35 -12.68 -9.91
C THR A 56 -1.66 -12.72 -11.28
N PRO A 57 -0.75 -13.66 -11.53
CA PRO A 57 -0.10 -13.81 -12.84
C PRO A 57 -1.06 -13.99 -14.02
N SER A 58 -2.29 -14.45 -13.75
CA SER A 58 -3.34 -14.67 -14.76
C SER A 58 -4.10 -13.41 -15.18
N HIS A 59 -3.99 -12.31 -14.42
CA HIS A 59 -4.56 -11.02 -14.83
C HIS A 59 -3.87 -10.49 -16.09
N THR A 60 -4.54 -9.56 -16.78
CA THR A 60 -3.99 -8.93 -17.99
C THR A 60 -3.22 -7.65 -17.65
N VAL A 61 -2.33 -7.24 -18.55
CA VAL A 61 -1.66 -5.93 -18.47
C VAL A 61 -2.69 -4.80 -18.40
N LEU A 62 -3.82 -4.93 -19.13
CA LEU A 62 -4.92 -3.95 -19.07
C LEU A 62 -5.49 -3.78 -17.66
N ASP A 63 -5.66 -4.87 -16.93
CA ASP A 63 -6.15 -4.82 -15.54
C ASP A 63 -5.19 -4.03 -14.64
N VAL A 64 -3.89 -4.24 -14.82
CA VAL A 64 -2.84 -3.50 -14.08
C VAL A 64 -2.88 -2.02 -14.42
N LEU A 65 -2.93 -1.65 -15.69
CA LEU A 65 -2.99 -0.25 -16.12
C LEU A 65 -4.22 0.45 -15.55
N HIS A 66 -5.39 -0.18 -15.59
CA HIS A 66 -6.61 0.36 -14.96
C HIS A 66 -6.51 0.53 -13.44
N LEU A 67 -5.72 -0.30 -12.75
CA LEU A 67 -5.48 -0.16 -11.32
C LEU A 67 -4.54 1.01 -11.04
N LEU A 68 -3.48 1.18 -11.82
CA LEU A 68 -2.50 2.26 -11.69
C LEU A 68 -3.15 3.63 -11.94
N ASP A 69 -3.94 3.76 -13.00
CA ASP A 69 -4.66 5.01 -13.33
C ASP A 69 -5.58 5.50 -12.22
N LYS A 70 -6.17 4.57 -11.45
CA LYS A 70 -7.10 4.89 -10.35
C LYS A 70 -6.43 5.11 -9.01
N ARG A 71 -5.13 4.90 -8.92
CA ARG A 71 -4.38 4.89 -7.65
C ARG A 71 -3.08 5.66 -7.80
N ASN A 72 -2.60 6.18 -6.71
CA ASN A 72 -1.32 6.91 -6.65
C ASN A 72 -0.14 5.96 -6.35
N HIS A 73 -0.24 4.71 -6.78
CA HIS A 73 0.84 3.72 -6.67
C HIS A 73 1.54 3.62 -8.01
N GLU A 74 2.85 3.53 -7.99
CA GLU A 74 3.69 3.45 -9.20
C GLU A 74 3.84 2.00 -9.68
N ALA A 75 3.43 1.02 -8.85
CA ALA A 75 3.50 -0.39 -9.16
C ALA A 75 2.34 -1.18 -8.54
N VAL A 76 2.08 -2.35 -9.11
CA VAL A 76 1.13 -3.36 -8.61
C VAL A 76 1.93 -4.60 -8.21
N CYS A 77 1.65 -5.16 -7.04
CA CYS A 77 2.23 -6.43 -6.60
C CYS A 77 1.53 -7.61 -7.27
N VAL A 78 2.30 -8.54 -7.77
CA VAL A 78 1.80 -9.82 -8.27
C VAL A 78 1.96 -10.85 -7.16
N VAL A 79 0.87 -11.54 -6.81
CA VAL A 79 0.87 -12.57 -5.78
C VAL A 79 0.43 -13.90 -6.36
N ASP A 80 0.99 -14.98 -5.82
CA ASP A 80 0.57 -16.35 -6.14
C ASP A 80 -0.72 -16.74 -5.40
N GLU A 81 -1.14 -18.00 -5.54
CA GLU A 81 -2.33 -18.57 -4.90
C GLU A 81 -2.23 -18.55 -3.37
N ASP A 82 -1.01 -18.68 -2.83
CA ASP A 82 -0.71 -18.62 -1.40
C ASP A 82 -0.55 -17.19 -0.87
N ARG A 83 -0.79 -16.17 -1.70
CA ARG A 83 -0.62 -14.73 -1.40
C ARG A 83 0.83 -14.32 -1.15
N ARG A 84 1.81 -15.12 -1.60
CA ARG A 84 3.22 -14.76 -1.57
C ARG A 84 3.54 -13.83 -2.72
N LEU A 85 4.53 -12.99 -2.52
CA LEU A 85 4.99 -12.08 -3.55
C LEU A 85 5.68 -12.87 -4.68
N ALA A 86 5.10 -12.82 -5.88
CA ALA A 86 5.67 -13.41 -7.09
C ALA A 86 6.44 -12.39 -7.94
N GLY A 87 6.09 -11.11 -7.84
CA GLY A 87 6.74 -10.05 -8.58
C GLY A 87 6.01 -8.70 -8.47
N VAL A 88 6.43 -7.76 -9.29
CA VAL A 88 5.80 -6.44 -9.43
C VAL A 88 5.66 -6.08 -10.90
N VAL A 89 4.69 -5.23 -11.20
CA VAL A 89 4.48 -4.64 -12.52
C VAL A 89 4.27 -3.14 -12.36
N THR A 90 5.02 -2.35 -13.12
CA THR A 90 4.88 -0.91 -13.23
C THR A 90 4.20 -0.53 -14.55
N GLN A 91 3.88 0.74 -14.73
CA GLN A 91 3.36 1.24 -16.00
C GLN A 91 4.37 0.99 -17.15
N ALA A 92 5.67 1.21 -16.91
CA ALA A 92 6.72 1.01 -17.90
C ALA A 92 6.86 -0.45 -18.37
N ASP A 93 6.55 -1.42 -17.50
CA ASP A 93 6.58 -2.84 -17.86
C ASP A 93 5.43 -3.22 -18.84
N GLY A 94 4.39 -2.37 -18.94
CA GLY A 94 3.29 -2.51 -19.89
C GLY A 94 3.47 -1.75 -21.20
N ASP A 95 4.51 -0.91 -21.31
CA ASP A 95 4.73 -0.11 -22.51
C ASP A 95 5.20 -0.98 -23.68
N GLY A 96 4.48 -0.88 -24.80
CA GLY A 96 4.77 -1.67 -26.00
C GLY A 96 4.37 -3.14 -25.94
N VAL A 97 3.71 -3.58 -24.85
CA VAL A 97 3.19 -4.94 -24.69
C VAL A 97 1.71 -4.98 -25.07
N ASP A 98 1.25 -6.10 -25.63
CA ASP A 98 -0.18 -6.32 -25.85
C ASP A 98 -0.91 -6.29 -24.49
N ARG A 99 -1.93 -5.45 -24.41
CA ARG A 99 -2.73 -5.22 -23.20
C ARG A 99 -3.44 -6.48 -22.67
N PHE A 100 -3.65 -7.46 -23.55
CA PHE A 100 -4.25 -8.75 -23.18
C PHE A 100 -3.22 -9.80 -22.78
N SER A 101 -1.93 -9.49 -22.86
CA SER A 101 -0.88 -10.37 -22.33
C SER A 101 -1.06 -10.59 -20.84
N SER A 102 -0.70 -11.79 -20.37
CA SER A 102 -0.74 -12.09 -18.95
C SER A 102 0.31 -11.31 -18.16
N VAL A 103 -0.05 -10.89 -16.95
CA VAL A 103 0.86 -10.23 -16.00
C VAL A 103 2.09 -11.09 -15.73
N GLY A 104 1.93 -12.42 -15.67
CA GLY A 104 3.03 -13.36 -15.46
C GLY A 104 4.13 -13.30 -16.53
N ALA A 105 3.82 -12.82 -17.74
CA ALA A 105 4.80 -12.68 -18.81
C ALA A 105 5.62 -11.39 -18.75
N VAL A 106 5.16 -10.37 -18.01
CA VAL A 106 5.77 -9.03 -17.93
C VAL A 106 6.25 -8.66 -16.52
N MET A 107 5.79 -9.38 -15.49
CA MET A 107 6.21 -9.13 -14.11
C MET A 107 7.71 -9.32 -13.94
N ARG A 108 8.30 -8.56 -13.03
CA ARG A 108 9.69 -8.66 -12.65
C ARG A 108 9.84 -8.72 -11.14
N MET A 109 10.99 -9.18 -10.65
CA MET A 109 11.32 -9.08 -9.24
C MET A 109 11.48 -7.61 -8.83
N PRO A 110 11.00 -7.21 -7.64
CA PRO A 110 11.21 -5.86 -7.15
C PRO A 110 12.70 -5.59 -6.94
N GLN A 111 13.14 -4.35 -7.19
CA GLN A 111 14.51 -3.92 -6.92
C GLN A 111 14.83 -3.88 -5.43
N VAL A 112 13.83 -3.52 -4.62
CA VAL A 112 13.89 -3.50 -3.16
C VAL A 112 12.69 -4.27 -2.61
N GLN A 113 12.94 -5.15 -1.66
CA GLN A 113 11.93 -5.84 -0.86
C GLN A 113 12.29 -5.67 0.60
N LEU A 114 11.30 -5.34 1.44
CA LEU A 114 11.50 -5.04 2.85
C LEU A 114 10.85 -6.13 3.71
N ALA A 115 11.43 -6.37 4.89
CA ALA A 115 10.87 -7.30 5.87
C ALA A 115 9.82 -6.60 6.73
N ALA A 116 8.65 -7.24 6.92
CA ALA A 116 7.56 -6.67 7.71
C ALA A 116 7.94 -6.47 9.17
N GLU A 117 8.73 -7.39 9.70
CA GLU A 117 9.17 -7.44 11.08
C GLU A 117 9.94 -6.18 11.52
N GLU A 118 10.60 -5.50 10.56
CA GLU A 118 11.33 -4.26 10.85
C GLU A 118 10.43 -3.09 11.25
N PHE A 119 9.13 -3.15 10.92
CA PHE A 119 8.16 -2.07 11.14
C PHE A 119 7.17 -2.34 12.27
N GLU A 120 7.21 -3.51 12.90
CA GLU A 120 6.26 -3.89 13.95
C GLU A 120 6.51 -3.13 15.25
N ASP A 121 7.77 -3.03 15.66
CA ASP A 121 8.12 -2.33 16.89
C ASP A 121 8.06 -0.81 16.70
N GLU A 122 7.20 -0.17 17.49
CA GLU A 122 7.00 1.28 17.46
C GLU A 122 8.28 2.06 17.82
N SER A 123 9.10 1.55 18.73
CA SER A 123 10.31 2.22 19.21
C SER A 123 11.42 2.30 18.17
N SER A 124 11.56 1.29 17.30
CA SER A 124 12.57 1.21 16.24
C SER A 124 12.03 1.59 14.85
N ARG A 125 10.73 1.80 14.74
CA ARG A 125 10.04 2.05 13.45
C ARG A 125 10.56 3.27 12.70
N ALA A 126 10.90 4.34 13.40
CA ALA A 126 11.44 5.55 12.78
C ALA A 126 12.80 5.29 12.09
N GLU A 127 13.67 4.53 12.75
CA GLU A 127 14.96 4.13 12.18
C GLU A 127 14.79 3.16 11.02
N ALA A 128 13.85 2.21 11.13
CA ALA A 128 13.52 1.28 10.05
C ALA A 128 13.00 2.01 8.79
N LEU A 129 12.16 3.04 8.97
CA LEU A 129 11.67 3.88 7.88
C LEU A 129 12.78 4.68 7.22
N GLN A 130 13.73 5.19 8.00
CA GLN A 130 14.89 5.89 7.46
C GLN A 130 15.78 4.95 6.65
N ARG A 131 16.11 3.77 7.18
CA ARG A 131 16.88 2.74 6.44
C ARG A 131 16.16 2.31 5.15
N ALA A 132 14.85 2.11 5.21
CA ALA A 132 14.04 1.78 4.05
C ALA A 132 14.10 2.87 2.97
N PHE A 133 13.99 4.14 3.38
CA PHE A 133 14.15 5.28 2.48
C PHE A 133 15.53 5.30 1.81
N GLU A 134 16.60 5.16 2.60
CA GLU A 134 17.98 5.17 2.11
C GLU A 134 18.24 4.00 1.13
N THR A 135 17.73 2.80 1.46
CA THR A 135 17.82 1.62 0.60
C THR A 135 17.11 1.82 -0.74
N MET A 136 15.89 2.36 -0.70
CA MET A 136 15.11 2.64 -1.90
C MET A 136 15.75 3.74 -2.74
N ASP A 137 16.28 4.79 -2.11
CA ASP A 137 16.95 5.90 -2.80
C ASP A 137 18.23 5.45 -3.49
N ALA A 138 19.07 4.67 -2.79
CA ALA A 138 20.29 4.08 -3.36
C ALA A 138 20.00 3.12 -4.53
N ALA A 139 18.88 2.40 -4.50
CA ALA A 139 18.44 1.51 -5.57
C ALA A 139 17.70 2.23 -6.70
N GLY A 140 17.38 3.53 -6.56
CA GLY A 140 16.53 4.27 -7.49
C GLY A 140 15.10 3.73 -7.57
N SER A 141 14.61 3.09 -6.49
CA SER A 141 13.30 2.49 -6.43
C SER A 141 12.30 3.40 -5.70
N ASP A 142 11.20 3.74 -6.34
CA ASP A 142 10.11 4.50 -5.72
C ASP A 142 9.10 3.65 -4.98
N TYR A 143 9.20 2.30 -5.08
CA TYR A 143 8.23 1.34 -4.58
C TYR A 143 8.91 0.08 -4.05
N ALA A 144 8.59 -0.33 -2.84
CA ALA A 144 9.11 -1.55 -2.21
C ALA A 144 7.96 -2.37 -1.61
N PRO A 145 7.71 -3.60 -2.10
CA PRO A 145 6.87 -4.56 -1.40
C PRO A 145 7.44 -4.90 -0.03
N VAL A 146 6.54 -5.08 0.94
CA VAL A 146 6.88 -5.52 2.29
C VAL A 146 6.30 -6.92 2.50
N THR A 147 7.15 -7.86 2.88
CA THR A 147 6.75 -9.26 3.07
C THR A 147 7.13 -9.77 4.46
N SER A 148 6.36 -10.72 4.98
CA SER A 148 6.74 -11.49 6.16
C SER A 148 7.88 -12.47 5.85
N ALA A 149 8.47 -13.07 6.89
CA ALA A 149 9.49 -14.11 6.76
C ALA A 149 9.04 -15.30 5.89
N ASP A 150 7.73 -15.60 5.85
CA ASP A 150 7.14 -16.65 4.99
C ASP A 150 6.92 -16.18 3.54
N GLY A 151 7.29 -14.96 3.18
CA GLY A 151 7.12 -14.39 1.85
C GLY A 151 5.72 -13.85 1.55
N LEU A 152 4.81 -13.81 2.53
CA LEU A 152 3.48 -13.26 2.37
C LEU A 152 3.53 -11.74 2.18
N LEU A 153 2.83 -11.23 1.18
CA LEU A 153 2.73 -9.79 0.95
C LEU A 153 1.84 -9.14 2.03
N THR A 154 2.45 -8.39 2.93
CA THR A 154 1.79 -7.70 4.05
C THR A 154 1.46 -6.24 3.73
N GLY A 155 2.34 -5.56 3.00
CA GLY A 155 2.19 -4.15 2.69
C GLY A 155 3.07 -3.70 1.55
N VAL A 156 3.10 -2.41 1.33
CA VAL A 156 4.06 -1.74 0.46
C VAL A 156 4.55 -0.47 1.13
N LEU A 157 5.74 -0.05 0.78
CA LEU A 157 6.27 1.25 1.13
C LEU A 157 6.65 1.99 -0.15
N THR A 158 6.23 3.25 -0.25
CA THR A 158 6.73 4.13 -1.29
C THR A 158 7.85 4.99 -0.71
N ARG A 159 8.84 5.38 -1.54
CA ARG A 159 9.93 6.26 -1.09
C ARG A 159 9.40 7.56 -0.48
N LYS A 160 8.39 8.17 -1.13
CA LYS A 160 7.67 9.33 -0.60
C LYS A 160 6.89 9.02 0.68
N GLY A 161 6.33 7.81 0.80
CA GLY A 161 5.62 7.33 1.99
C GLY A 161 6.57 7.18 3.18
N ALA A 162 7.72 6.55 2.98
CA ALA A 162 8.76 6.41 3.99
C ALA A 162 9.21 7.77 4.53
N LEU A 163 9.57 8.70 3.64
CA LEU A 163 9.97 10.06 4.03
C LEU A 163 8.85 10.80 4.80
N ARG A 164 7.60 10.70 4.36
CA ARG A 164 6.46 11.35 5.04
C ARG A 164 6.19 10.77 6.42
N SER A 165 6.38 9.47 6.59
CA SER A 165 6.18 8.78 7.87
C SER A 165 7.21 9.18 8.93
N THR A 166 8.35 9.75 8.55
CA THR A 166 9.28 10.37 9.50
C THR A 166 8.83 11.75 9.98
N ILE A 167 7.92 12.41 9.24
CA ILE A 167 7.43 13.77 9.54
C ILE A 167 6.06 13.71 10.24
N TYR A 168 5.19 12.79 9.81
CA TYR A 168 3.81 12.68 10.30
C TYR A 168 3.65 11.45 11.18
N THR A 169 3.31 11.64 12.44
CA THR A 169 2.95 10.53 13.35
C THR A 169 1.57 10.02 12.99
N PRO A 170 1.38 8.71 12.77
CA PRO A 170 0.06 8.14 12.55
C PRO A 170 -0.92 8.43 13.68
N ASN A 171 -2.18 8.68 13.36
CA ASN A 171 -3.24 8.82 14.35
C ASN A 171 -3.75 7.43 14.73
N THR A 172 -3.31 6.95 15.90
CA THR A 172 -3.65 5.61 16.43
C THR A 172 -4.45 5.71 17.73
N ASP A 173 -5.18 4.66 18.04
CA ASP A 173 -5.84 4.49 19.35
C ASP A 173 -4.86 3.88 20.39
N ALA A 174 -5.38 3.57 21.58
CA ALA A 174 -4.59 2.98 22.67
C ALA A 174 -4.05 1.57 22.32
N GLU A 175 -4.70 0.89 21.41
CA GLU A 175 -4.32 -0.43 20.89
C GLU A 175 -3.35 -0.36 19.69
N GLY A 176 -2.92 0.85 19.30
CA GLY A 176 -2.02 1.08 18.15
C GLY A 176 -2.69 0.97 16.79
N GLN A 177 -4.03 0.87 16.73
CA GLN A 177 -4.78 0.78 15.47
C GLN A 177 -5.07 2.18 14.91
N LEU A 178 -5.14 2.31 13.58
CA LEU A 178 -5.50 3.57 12.93
C LEU A 178 -6.91 4.04 13.34
N LYS A 179 -7.04 5.34 13.62
CA LYS A 179 -8.31 6.02 13.93
C LYS A 179 -9.01 6.55 12.70
#